data_7604c6caea534afd32a869d62544f574
#
_entry.id   7604c6caea534afd32a869d62544f574
#
_cell.length_a   1.000
_cell.length_b   1.000
_cell.length_c   1.000
_cell.angle_alpha   90.00
_cell.angle_beta   90.00
_cell.angle_gamma   90.00
#
_symmetry.space_group_name_H-M   'P 1'
#
loop_
_entity.id
_entity.type
_entity.pdbx_description
1 polymer ?
#
loop_
_entity_poly.entity_id
_entity_poly.type
_entity_poly.pdbx_seq_one_letter_code
_entity_poly.pdbx_strand_id
1 'polypeptide(L)'
;MISERDFNYLYDNIHVLYFGIWLDKTKVRLNLTRDNFAQIDKESYTKVPAHKEILENWDDWKKQKETLKFNEFYTRTCPPGLKFEKEGNKLILSDEYCKRYQDMCLQNYDLNMKFISKLDKNEFNKAIDKAVKKYNMIEIKNLNECQKQTGLYMTVLDNFKQVYIGQTTRDLKERILRHWKVKPKFDRILFGGVNQSVISYDSYGVLDTTRIFIIYETDKNKIDKIEERLVKEIPKEYQANRIGGGIHLDSLKDLLDVVDTMNLRNLEN
;
A
#
# COMPACT_ATOMS: atom_id res chain seq x y z
N MET A 1 -8.20 20.74 6.03
CA MET A 1 -7.22 21.82 5.73
C MET A 1 -5.90 21.37 6.31
N ILE A 2 -4.92 21.10 5.46
CA ILE A 2 -3.54 20.89 5.87
C ILE A 2 -3.10 22.20 6.48
N SER A 3 -2.67 22.20 7.75
CA SER A 3 -2.18 23.41 8.36
C SER A 3 -0.95 23.86 7.56
N GLU A 4 -0.93 25.10 7.11
CA GLU A 4 0.17 25.73 6.36
C GLU A 4 1.54 25.67 7.06
N ARG A 5 1.63 25.05 8.23
CA ARG A 5 2.82 25.14 9.09
C ARG A 5 3.98 24.25 8.67
N ASP A 6 3.78 23.21 7.87
CA ASP A 6 4.80 22.17 7.84
C ASP A 6 5.38 21.80 6.47
N PHE A 7 4.87 22.37 5.38
CA PHE A 7 5.31 21.94 4.05
C PHE A 7 5.59 23.13 3.15
N ASN A 8 6.81 23.64 3.22
CA ASN A 8 7.34 24.50 2.17
C ASN A 8 7.61 23.65 0.95
N TYR A 9 6.61 23.46 0.09
CA TYR A 9 6.87 22.93 -1.24
C TYR A 9 6.82 24.08 -2.24
N LEU A 10 7.92 24.28 -2.92
CA LEU A 10 7.98 25.10 -4.11
C LEU A 10 7.63 24.19 -5.29
N TYR A 11 6.64 24.58 -6.07
CA TYR A 11 6.32 23.90 -7.30
C TYR A 11 7.05 24.60 -8.46
N ASP A 12 7.97 23.90 -9.08
CA ASP A 12 8.32 24.16 -10.48
C ASP A 12 7.55 23.20 -11.41
N ASN A 13 7.83 23.22 -12.70
CA ASN A 13 7.15 22.37 -13.67
C ASN A 13 7.48 20.87 -13.52
N ILE A 14 8.61 20.52 -12.91
CA ILE A 14 9.17 19.16 -12.89
C ILE A 14 9.36 18.64 -11.46
N HIS A 15 9.68 19.51 -10.51
CA HIS A 15 10.04 19.11 -9.15
C HIS A 15 9.05 19.61 -8.10
N VAL A 16 9.07 18.94 -6.95
CA VAL A 16 8.41 19.36 -5.72
C VAL A 16 9.38 19.20 -4.56
N LEU A 17 9.51 20.23 -3.75
CA LEU A 17 10.26 20.15 -2.50
C LEU A 17 9.33 19.60 -1.40
N TYR A 18 9.68 18.46 -0.82
CA TYR A 18 8.86 17.82 0.20
C TYR A 18 9.72 17.08 1.22
N PHE A 19 9.44 17.26 2.51
CA PHE A 19 10.31 16.77 3.58
C PHE A 19 11.79 17.08 3.33
N GLY A 20 12.09 18.33 2.95
CA GLY A 20 13.45 18.81 2.74
C GLY A 20 14.21 18.24 1.55
N ILE A 21 13.55 17.49 0.66
CA ILE A 21 14.16 16.91 -0.54
C ILE A 21 13.41 17.29 -1.81
N TRP A 22 14.15 17.46 -2.90
CA TRP A 22 13.58 17.68 -4.22
C TRP A 22 13.21 16.35 -4.87
N LEU A 23 11.96 16.23 -5.28
CA LEU A 23 11.39 15.05 -5.93
C LEU A 23 10.97 15.38 -7.35
N ASP A 24 11.40 14.58 -8.29
CA ASP A 24 10.96 14.64 -9.68
C ASP A 24 9.52 14.08 -9.80
N LYS A 25 8.57 14.93 -10.17
CA LYS A 25 7.13 14.58 -10.29
C LYS A 25 6.86 13.44 -11.27
N THR A 26 7.77 13.23 -12.23
CA THR A 26 7.63 12.14 -13.20
C THR A 26 8.02 10.78 -12.61
N LYS A 27 8.76 10.78 -11.50
CA LYS A 27 9.28 9.57 -10.83
C LYS A 27 8.59 9.22 -9.52
N VAL A 28 7.71 10.10 -9.04
CA VAL A 28 6.94 9.89 -7.81
C VAL A 28 5.45 10.04 -8.09
N ARG A 29 4.63 9.40 -7.27
CA ARG A 29 3.19 9.65 -7.26
C ARG A 29 2.91 10.77 -6.27
N LEU A 30 2.22 11.82 -6.73
CA LEU A 30 1.99 12.98 -5.88
C LEU A 30 0.97 12.69 -4.79
N ASN A 31 -0.20 12.20 -5.15
CA ASN A 31 -1.29 11.91 -4.21
C ASN A 31 -2.20 10.81 -4.76
N LEU A 32 -2.99 10.22 -3.87
CA LEU A 32 -4.03 9.28 -4.22
C LEU A 32 -5.34 10.02 -4.49
N THR A 33 -5.87 9.87 -5.68
CA THR A 33 -7.21 10.32 -6.07
C THR A 33 -7.97 9.19 -6.74
N ARG A 34 -9.30 9.31 -6.84
CA ARG A 34 -10.11 8.33 -7.57
C ARG A 34 -9.68 8.20 -9.03
N ASP A 35 -9.34 9.31 -9.67
CA ASP A 35 -8.95 9.36 -11.09
C ASP A 35 -7.59 8.71 -11.37
N ASN A 36 -6.66 8.77 -10.42
CA ASN A 36 -5.34 8.14 -10.57
C ASN A 36 -5.25 6.74 -9.94
N PHE A 37 -6.29 6.32 -9.21
CA PHE A 37 -6.36 4.98 -8.65
C PHE A 37 -6.75 3.96 -9.73
N ALA A 38 -6.13 2.80 -9.71
CA ALA A 38 -6.38 1.72 -10.66
C ALA A 38 -6.14 2.09 -12.15
N GLN A 39 -5.25 3.02 -12.43
CA GLN A 39 -4.83 3.26 -13.81
C GLN A 39 -4.10 2.03 -14.36
N ILE A 40 -4.53 1.60 -15.53
CA ILE A 40 -3.95 0.47 -16.23
C ILE A 40 -2.73 0.95 -17.01
N ASP A 41 -1.56 0.48 -16.60
CA ASP A 41 -0.34 0.63 -17.38
C ASP A 41 -0.03 -0.71 -18.05
N LYS A 42 -0.64 -0.93 -19.22
CA LYS A 42 -0.45 -2.17 -19.96
C LYS A 42 1.01 -2.43 -20.32
N GLU A 43 1.77 -1.40 -20.65
CA GLU A 43 3.17 -1.54 -21.07
C GLU A 43 4.07 -2.07 -19.95
N SER A 44 3.82 -1.66 -18.69
CA SER A 44 4.60 -2.14 -17.55
C SER A 44 4.25 -3.57 -17.13
N TYR A 45 3.10 -4.09 -17.58
CA TYR A 45 2.59 -5.43 -17.23
C TYR A 45 2.72 -6.48 -18.33
N THR A 46 2.96 -6.04 -19.55
CA THR A 46 2.92 -6.90 -20.74
C THR A 46 4.12 -7.81 -20.92
N LYS A 47 5.09 -7.76 -20.03
CA LYS A 47 6.32 -8.58 -20.21
C LYS A 47 6.59 -9.46 -19.00
N VAL A 48 5.65 -10.34 -18.67
CA VAL A 48 5.99 -11.46 -17.81
C VAL A 48 6.59 -12.53 -18.70
N PRO A 49 7.87 -12.92 -18.50
CA PRO A 49 8.39 -14.14 -19.11
C PRO A 49 7.44 -15.26 -18.65
N ALA A 50 6.70 -15.81 -19.57
CA ALA A 50 5.83 -16.92 -19.24
C ALA A 50 6.74 -18.08 -18.79
N HIS A 51 6.45 -18.65 -17.62
CA HIS A 51 7.06 -19.91 -17.25
C HIS A 51 6.76 -20.92 -18.38
N LYS A 52 7.76 -21.65 -18.79
CA LYS A 52 7.67 -22.65 -19.88
C LYS A 52 6.45 -23.58 -19.71
N GLU A 53 6.19 -24.00 -18.48
CA GLU A 53 5.04 -24.82 -18.09
C GLU A 53 3.68 -24.16 -18.41
N ILE A 54 3.53 -22.84 -18.20
CA ILE A 54 2.30 -22.10 -18.53
C ILE A 54 2.09 -22.04 -20.05
N LEU A 55 3.17 -21.84 -20.81
CA LEU A 55 3.09 -21.80 -22.26
C LEU A 55 2.77 -23.16 -22.87
N GLU A 56 3.30 -24.25 -22.32
CA GLU A 56 3.07 -25.61 -22.75
C GLU A 56 1.63 -26.08 -22.47
N ASN A 57 1.03 -25.63 -21.37
CA ASN A 57 -0.33 -25.98 -20.96
C ASN A 57 -1.35 -24.83 -21.20
N TRP A 58 -1.06 -23.92 -22.13
CA TRP A 58 -1.87 -22.73 -22.34
C TRP A 58 -3.34 -23.00 -22.66
N ASP A 59 -3.60 -24.01 -23.49
CA ASP A 59 -4.98 -24.33 -23.89
C ASP A 59 -5.82 -24.86 -22.71
N ASP A 60 -5.20 -25.59 -21.79
CA ASP A 60 -5.87 -26.04 -20.58
C ASP A 60 -6.12 -24.87 -19.59
N TRP A 61 -5.18 -23.96 -19.46
CA TRP A 61 -5.36 -22.73 -18.69
C TRP A 61 -6.47 -21.84 -19.26
N LYS A 62 -6.59 -21.78 -20.59
CA LYS A 62 -7.63 -21.02 -21.28
C LYS A 62 -9.03 -21.60 -21.04
N LYS A 63 -9.18 -22.91 -21.00
CA LYS A 63 -10.45 -23.60 -20.72
C LYS A 63 -10.97 -23.30 -19.30
N GLN A 64 -10.08 -23.09 -18.33
CA GLN A 64 -10.48 -22.75 -16.95
C GLN A 64 -11.16 -21.38 -16.86
N LYS A 65 -11.03 -20.52 -17.87
CA LYS A 65 -11.67 -19.21 -17.93
C LYS A 65 -13.19 -19.30 -17.80
N GLU A 66 -13.81 -20.36 -18.30
CA GLU A 66 -15.27 -20.52 -18.37
C GLU A 66 -15.88 -21.02 -17.05
N THR A 67 -15.09 -21.60 -16.16
CA THR A 67 -15.55 -22.30 -14.96
C THR A 67 -15.39 -21.50 -13.67
N LEU A 68 -14.57 -20.47 -13.67
CA LEU A 68 -14.25 -19.72 -12.46
C LEU A 68 -15.11 -18.46 -12.28
N LYS A 69 -15.58 -18.26 -11.05
CA LYS A 69 -16.31 -17.06 -10.66
C LYS A 69 -15.34 -15.87 -10.54
N PHE A 70 -15.81 -14.69 -10.91
CA PHE A 70 -15.00 -13.47 -10.91
C PHE A 70 -14.32 -13.16 -9.54
N ASN A 71 -14.96 -13.54 -8.43
CA ASN A 71 -14.41 -13.37 -7.09
C ASN A 71 -13.05 -14.06 -6.87
N GLU A 72 -12.76 -15.08 -7.65
CA GLU A 72 -11.50 -15.84 -7.57
C GLU A 72 -10.33 -15.11 -8.25
N PHE A 73 -10.60 -14.06 -9.02
CA PHE A 73 -9.56 -13.21 -9.62
C PHE A 73 -8.73 -12.43 -8.61
N TYR A 74 -9.23 -12.26 -7.39
CA TYR A 74 -8.53 -11.51 -6.35
C TYR A 74 -7.35 -12.23 -5.75
N THR A 75 -7.29 -13.51 -5.91
CA THR A 75 -6.22 -14.29 -5.34
C THR A 75 -4.98 -14.22 -6.22
N ARG A 76 -3.81 -14.28 -5.60
CA ARG A 76 -2.53 -14.46 -6.33
C ARG A 76 -2.52 -15.74 -7.17
N THR A 77 -3.50 -16.60 -6.96
CA THR A 77 -3.70 -17.89 -7.61
C THR A 77 -4.67 -17.82 -8.80
N CYS A 78 -5.06 -16.60 -9.23
CA CYS A 78 -5.87 -16.47 -10.46
C CYS A 78 -5.21 -17.23 -11.62
N PRO A 79 -5.93 -18.18 -12.23
CA PRO A 79 -5.39 -18.97 -13.35
C PRO A 79 -4.90 -18.08 -14.49
N PRO A 80 -3.75 -18.40 -15.08
CA PRO A 80 -3.17 -17.60 -16.15
C PRO A 80 -4.12 -17.31 -17.31
N GLY A 81 -4.95 -18.27 -17.71
CA GLY A 81 -5.90 -18.13 -18.82
C GLY A 81 -7.03 -17.13 -18.60
N LEU A 82 -7.31 -16.76 -17.33
CA LEU A 82 -8.26 -15.71 -17.00
C LEU A 82 -7.63 -14.33 -17.00
N LYS A 83 -6.38 -14.28 -16.55
CA LYS A 83 -5.67 -13.03 -16.31
C LYS A 83 -4.92 -12.54 -17.55
N PHE A 84 -4.46 -13.47 -18.35
CA PHE A 84 -3.55 -13.19 -19.46
C PHE A 84 -4.10 -13.63 -20.80
N GLU A 85 -3.60 -12.99 -21.84
CA GLU A 85 -3.62 -13.46 -23.23
C GLU A 85 -2.20 -13.82 -23.63
N LYS A 86 -2.07 -14.83 -24.51
CA LYS A 86 -0.76 -15.27 -25.02
C LYS A 86 -0.46 -14.51 -26.31
N GLU A 87 0.66 -13.83 -26.33
CA GLU A 87 1.19 -13.17 -27.50
C GLU A 87 2.59 -13.70 -27.81
N GLY A 88 2.66 -14.68 -28.71
CA GLY A 88 3.89 -15.43 -28.95
C GLY A 88 4.38 -16.15 -27.68
N ASN A 89 5.57 -15.82 -27.24
CA ASN A 89 6.16 -16.35 -25.99
C ASN A 89 5.97 -15.42 -24.78
N LYS A 90 5.05 -14.47 -24.87
CA LYS A 90 4.76 -13.52 -23.78
C LYS A 90 3.32 -13.67 -23.31
N LEU A 91 3.09 -13.29 -22.06
CA LEU A 91 1.77 -13.14 -21.49
C LEU A 91 1.50 -11.65 -21.27
N ILE A 92 0.36 -11.20 -21.77
CA ILE A 92 -0.16 -9.85 -21.57
C ILE A 92 -1.45 -9.92 -20.76
N LEU A 93 -1.76 -8.89 -19.97
CA LEU A 93 -3.04 -8.83 -19.25
C LEU A 93 -4.19 -8.71 -20.27
N SER A 94 -5.21 -9.56 -20.12
CA SER A 94 -6.39 -9.50 -20.99
C SER A 94 -7.18 -8.21 -20.73
N ASP A 95 -7.82 -7.68 -21.77
CA ASP A 95 -8.66 -6.48 -21.66
C ASP A 95 -9.85 -6.73 -20.74
N GLU A 96 -10.43 -7.92 -20.79
CA GLU A 96 -11.53 -8.31 -19.90
C GLU A 96 -11.10 -8.29 -18.44
N TYR A 97 -9.97 -8.88 -18.11
CA TYR A 97 -9.42 -8.86 -16.76
C TYR A 97 -9.14 -7.43 -16.31
N CYS A 98 -8.47 -6.64 -17.14
CA CYS A 98 -8.12 -5.26 -16.81
C CYS A 98 -9.37 -4.43 -16.49
N LYS A 99 -10.40 -4.51 -17.34
CA LYS A 99 -11.64 -3.77 -17.14
C LYS A 99 -12.36 -4.17 -15.85
N ARG A 100 -12.57 -5.47 -15.66
CA ARG A 100 -13.26 -5.98 -14.46
C ARG A 100 -12.50 -5.67 -13.19
N TYR A 101 -11.18 -5.83 -13.19
CA TYR A 101 -10.35 -5.51 -12.03
C TYR A 101 -10.35 -4.02 -11.73
N GLN A 102 -10.32 -3.16 -12.77
CA GLN A 102 -10.41 -1.72 -12.59
C GLN A 102 -11.74 -1.30 -11.97
N ASP A 103 -12.87 -1.80 -12.50
CA ASP A 103 -14.20 -1.49 -11.97
C ASP A 103 -14.30 -1.87 -10.50
N MET A 104 -13.80 -3.01 -10.14
CA MET A 104 -13.73 -3.51 -8.80
C MET A 104 -12.82 -2.67 -7.88
N CYS A 105 -11.67 -2.25 -8.39
CA CYS A 105 -10.77 -1.36 -7.65
C CYS A 105 -11.44 -0.03 -7.34
N LEU A 106 -12.17 0.55 -8.30
CA LEU A 106 -12.87 1.81 -8.10
C LEU A 106 -14.03 1.68 -7.10
N GLN A 107 -14.79 0.59 -7.14
CA GLN A 107 -15.82 0.30 -6.13
C GLN A 107 -15.19 0.20 -4.73
N ASN A 108 -14.07 -0.52 -4.61
CA ASN A 108 -13.36 -0.63 -3.34
C ASN A 108 -12.73 0.69 -2.88
N TYR A 109 -12.26 1.53 -3.81
CA TYR A 109 -11.82 2.88 -3.48
C TYR A 109 -12.95 3.66 -2.80
N ASP A 110 -14.14 3.67 -3.42
CA ASP A 110 -15.30 4.40 -2.90
C ASP A 110 -15.72 3.87 -1.51
N LEU A 111 -15.72 2.54 -1.29
CA LEU A 111 -15.99 1.93 0.01
C LEU A 111 -14.94 2.33 1.06
N ASN A 112 -13.65 2.29 0.71
CA ASN A 112 -12.58 2.72 1.61
C ASN A 112 -12.71 4.21 1.97
N MET A 113 -13.03 5.08 1.01
CA MET A 113 -13.21 6.51 1.27
C MET A 113 -14.46 6.77 2.15
N LYS A 114 -15.54 6.05 1.93
CA LYS A 114 -16.74 6.10 2.79
C LYS A 114 -16.41 5.67 4.22
N PHE A 115 -15.66 4.60 4.41
CA PHE A 115 -15.20 4.18 5.73
C PHE A 115 -14.29 5.22 6.40
N ILE A 116 -13.24 5.67 5.69
CA ILE A 116 -12.27 6.66 6.16
C ILE A 116 -12.96 7.97 6.58
N SER A 117 -14.02 8.39 5.88
CA SER A 117 -14.76 9.61 6.20
C SER A 117 -15.43 9.54 7.58
N LYS A 118 -15.80 8.35 8.05
CA LYS A 118 -16.47 8.12 9.33
C LYS A 118 -15.51 7.99 10.52
N LEU A 119 -14.21 7.77 10.28
CA LEU A 119 -13.22 7.64 11.33
C LEU A 119 -13.07 8.94 12.13
N ASP A 120 -12.98 8.83 13.45
CA ASP A 120 -12.78 9.97 14.33
C ASP A 120 -11.32 10.47 14.29
N LYS A 121 -11.14 11.75 13.99
CA LYS A 121 -9.81 12.35 13.89
C LYS A 121 -9.14 12.55 15.26
N ASN A 122 -9.91 12.78 16.31
CA ASN A 122 -9.36 12.99 17.65
C ASN A 122 -8.85 11.66 18.21
N GLU A 123 -9.60 10.58 18.04
CA GLU A 123 -9.16 9.24 18.45
C GLU A 123 -7.95 8.78 17.63
N PHE A 124 -7.92 9.08 16.34
CA PHE A 124 -6.75 8.86 15.48
C PHE A 124 -5.50 9.57 16.03
N ASN A 125 -5.61 10.86 16.32
CA ASN A 125 -4.49 11.63 16.87
C ASN A 125 -4.05 11.11 18.25
N LYS A 126 -5.00 10.80 19.14
CA LYS A 126 -4.69 10.21 20.46
C LYS A 126 -3.92 8.90 20.33
N ALA A 127 -4.30 8.04 19.37
CA ALA A 127 -3.60 6.78 19.13
C ALA A 127 -2.15 7.02 18.67
N ILE A 128 -1.92 7.99 17.77
CA ILE A 128 -0.58 8.36 17.34
C ILE A 128 0.24 8.93 18.50
N ASP A 129 -0.30 9.92 19.23
CA ASP A 129 0.39 10.59 20.34
C ASP A 129 0.79 9.58 21.41
N LYS A 130 -0.10 8.63 21.73
CA LYS A 130 0.17 7.54 22.67
C LYS A 130 1.33 6.67 22.18
N ALA A 131 1.32 6.27 20.92
CA ALA A 131 2.38 5.46 20.33
C ALA A 131 3.72 6.21 20.29
N VAL A 132 3.73 7.45 19.82
CA VAL A 132 4.92 8.32 19.76
C VAL A 132 5.53 8.47 21.13
N LYS A 133 4.74 8.78 22.17
CA LYS A 133 5.20 8.92 23.55
C LYS A 133 5.74 7.58 24.12
N LYS A 134 5.00 6.50 23.93
CA LYS A 134 5.36 5.18 24.48
C LYS A 134 6.66 4.64 23.92
N TYR A 135 6.93 4.88 22.64
CA TYR A 135 8.11 4.36 21.95
C TYR A 135 9.20 5.41 21.75
N ASN A 136 9.06 6.61 22.34
CA ASN A 136 10.00 7.73 22.20
C ASN A 136 10.35 8.01 20.73
N MET A 137 9.32 8.02 19.86
CA MET A 137 9.52 8.28 18.44
C MET A 137 9.88 9.74 18.19
N ILE A 138 10.76 9.99 17.27
CA ILE A 138 11.21 11.32 16.86
C ILE A 138 10.48 11.71 15.58
N GLU A 139 9.78 12.84 15.60
CA GLU A 139 9.23 13.43 14.38
C GLU A 139 10.32 14.09 13.56
N ILE A 140 10.42 13.74 12.27
CA ILE A 140 11.35 14.36 11.34
C ILE A 140 10.60 15.26 10.35
N LYS A 141 11.21 16.39 10.02
CA LYS A 141 10.70 17.34 9.02
C LYS A 141 11.53 17.28 7.71
N ASN A 142 12.68 16.66 7.77
CA ASN A 142 13.57 16.48 6.63
C ASN A 142 14.08 15.04 6.57
N LEU A 143 13.86 14.38 5.44
CA LEU A 143 14.31 13.00 5.24
C LEU A 143 15.84 12.81 5.30
N ASN A 144 16.62 13.90 5.15
CA ASN A 144 18.05 13.82 5.34
C ASN A 144 18.45 13.54 6.80
N GLU A 145 17.55 13.81 7.78
CA GLU A 145 17.80 13.52 9.19
C GLU A 145 17.93 12.01 9.45
N CYS A 146 17.26 11.17 8.67
CA CYS A 146 17.34 9.71 8.81
C CYS A 146 18.18 9.01 7.73
N GLN A 147 18.99 9.74 6.97
CA GLN A 147 19.86 9.18 5.95
C GLN A 147 20.95 8.31 6.59
N LYS A 148 21.21 7.14 6.01
CA LYS A 148 22.18 6.13 6.51
C LYS A 148 21.87 5.61 7.92
N GLN A 149 20.66 5.82 8.41
CA GLN A 149 20.18 5.30 9.68
C GLN A 149 19.28 4.08 9.47
N THR A 150 19.27 3.19 10.43
CA THR A 150 18.43 1.98 10.48
C THR A 150 17.38 2.10 11.57
N GLY A 151 16.31 1.33 11.49
CA GLY A 151 15.27 1.33 12.52
C GLY A 151 13.86 1.24 11.94
N LEU A 152 12.93 1.85 12.66
CA LEU A 152 11.51 1.88 12.30
C LEU A 152 11.09 3.28 11.88
N TYR A 153 10.04 3.32 11.08
CA TYR A 153 9.35 4.56 10.72
C TYR A 153 7.85 4.36 10.76
N MET A 154 7.15 5.42 11.12
CA MET A 154 5.70 5.53 11.02
C MET A 154 5.39 6.75 10.13
N THR A 155 4.80 6.52 8.98
CA THR A 155 4.27 7.56 8.12
C THR A 155 2.79 7.76 8.42
N VAL A 156 2.38 9.00 8.57
CA VAL A 156 1.01 9.40 8.90
C VAL A 156 0.36 10.02 7.68
N LEU A 157 -0.87 9.60 7.39
CA LEU A 157 -1.71 10.04 6.30
C LEU A 157 -2.94 10.74 6.91
N ASP A 158 -2.78 11.97 7.40
CA ASP A 158 -3.80 12.68 8.19
C ASP A 158 -5.14 12.82 7.47
N ASN A 159 -5.11 13.04 6.15
CA ASN A 159 -6.32 13.18 5.34
C ASN A 159 -7.12 11.87 5.25
N PHE A 160 -6.42 10.76 5.37
CA PHE A 160 -7.01 9.42 5.33
C PHE A 160 -7.17 8.80 6.72
N LYS A 161 -6.70 9.46 7.78
CA LYS A 161 -6.68 8.92 9.15
C LYS A 161 -6.07 7.51 9.17
N GLN A 162 -4.95 7.35 8.48
CA GLN A 162 -4.23 6.08 8.36
C GLN A 162 -2.76 6.29 8.72
N VAL A 163 -2.15 5.27 9.29
CA VAL A 163 -0.71 5.19 9.49
C VAL A 163 -0.16 3.95 8.82
N TYR A 164 1.07 4.04 8.36
CA TYR A 164 1.84 2.88 7.94
C TYR A 164 3.12 2.80 8.77
N ILE A 165 3.36 1.63 9.35
CA ILE A 165 4.54 1.33 10.14
C ILE A 165 5.42 0.38 9.33
N GLY A 166 6.68 0.70 9.24
CA GLY A 166 7.64 -0.12 8.53
C GLY A 166 9.02 -0.05 9.16
N GLN A 167 9.89 -0.92 8.70
CA GLN A 167 11.24 -1.04 9.20
C GLN A 167 12.28 -1.19 8.09
N THR A 168 13.52 -0.94 8.43
CA THR A 168 14.68 -1.27 7.59
C THR A 168 15.93 -1.46 8.41
N THR A 169 16.74 -2.43 8.00
CA THR A 169 18.11 -2.66 8.49
C THR A 169 19.15 -2.03 7.58
N ARG A 170 18.75 -1.14 6.67
CA ARG A 170 19.64 -0.45 5.73
C ARG A 170 19.53 1.06 5.93
N ASP A 171 18.78 1.75 5.08
CA ASP A 171 18.65 3.21 5.08
C ASP A 171 17.16 3.60 5.17
N LEU A 172 16.78 4.30 6.25
CA LEU A 172 15.41 4.75 6.49
C LEU A 172 14.93 5.70 5.38
N LYS A 173 15.75 6.66 4.98
CA LYS A 173 15.43 7.60 3.90
C LYS A 173 15.13 6.85 2.60
N GLU A 174 16.03 5.96 2.17
CA GLU A 174 15.84 5.19 0.95
C GLU A 174 14.62 4.27 1.02
N ARG A 175 14.32 3.72 2.19
CA ARG A 175 13.13 2.88 2.38
C ARG A 175 11.83 3.67 2.22
N ILE A 176 11.74 4.86 2.81
CA ILE A 176 10.57 5.76 2.68
C ILE A 176 10.44 6.24 1.24
N LEU A 177 11.52 6.70 0.63
CA LEU A 177 11.54 7.13 -0.77
C LEU A 177 11.10 6.03 -1.74
N ARG A 178 11.43 4.78 -1.45
CA ARG A 178 11.01 3.65 -2.28
C ARG A 178 9.50 3.51 -2.31
N HIS A 179 8.79 3.68 -1.18
CA HIS A 179 7.33 3.68 -1.18
C HIS A 179 6.75 4.78 -2.06
N TRP A 180 7.35 5.96 -2.06
CA TRP A 180 6.89 7.07 -2.89
C TRP A 180 7.16 6.89 -4.39
N LYS A 181 8.22 6.15 -4.74
CA LYS A 181 8.66 5.91 -6.13
C LYS A 181 8.02 4.65 -6.74
N VAL A 182 7.69 3.67 -5.93
CA VAL A 182 7.13 2.41 -6.43
C VAL A 182 5.71 2.63 -6.94
N LYS A 183 5.47 2.34 -8.21
CA LYS A 183 4.11 2.16 -8.72
C LYS A 183 3.66 0.75 -8.33
N PRO A 184 2.59 0.59 -7.54
CA PRO A 184 2.08 -0.74 -7.23
C PRO A 184 1.64 -1.41 -8.53
N LYS A 185 1.90 -2.70 -8.64
CA LYS A 185 1.38 -3.48 -9.77
C LYS A 185 -0.13 -3.37 -9.81
N PHE A 186 -0.70 -3.22 -11.00
CA PHE A 186 -2.14 -3.06 -11.18
C PHE A 186 -2.98 -4.09 -10.43
N ASP A 187 -2.54 -5.34 -10.43
CA ASP A 187 -3.19 -6.46 -9.74
C ASP A 187 -2.87 -6.56 -8.23
N ARG A 188 -2.22 -5.56 -7.65
CA ARG A 188 -1.80 -5.52 -6.24
C ARG A 188 -2.11 -4.21 -5.52
N ILE A 189 -2.90 -3.34 -6.14
CA ILE A 189 -3.31 -2.07 -5.55
C ILE A 189 -4.31 -2.24 -4.41
N LEU A 190 -5.03 -3.34 -4.41
CA LEU A 190 -5.93 -3.76 -3.34
C LEU A 190 -5.39 -4.99 -2.62
N PHE A 191 -5.81 -5.16 -1.39
CA PHE A 191 -5.52 -6.32 -0.56
C PHE A 191 -6.80 -6.84 0.08
N GLY A 192 -7.11 -8.12 -0.14
CA GLY A 192 -8.33 -8.78 0.38
C GLY A 192 -9.33 -9.18 -0.69
N GLY A 193 -10.52 -9.56 -0.29
CA GLY A 193 -11.62 -9.95 -1.19
C GLY A 193 -12.36 -8.76 -1.78
N VAL A 194 -13.22 -9.00 -2.79
CA VAL A 194 -13.86 -7.97 -3.63
C VAL A 194 -14.50 -6.83 -2.83
N ASN A 195 -15.32 -7.12 -1.86
CA ASN A 195 -16.09 -6.10 -1.12
C ASN A 195 -15.43 -5.70 0.21
N GLN A 196 -14.24 -6.21 0.51
CA GLN A 196 -13.59 -6.07 1.79
C GLN A 196 -12.12 -5.67 1.67
N SER A 197 -11.69 -5.29 0.47
CA SER A 197 -10.28 -5.00 0.22
C SER A 197 -9.86 -3.64 0.77
N VAL A 198 -8.61 -3.59 1.19
CA VAL A 198 -7.93 -2.39 1.69
C VAL A 198 -7.05 -1.83 0.60
N ILE A 199 -6.99 -0.51 0.50
CA ILE A 199 -6.05 0.16 -0.39
C ILE A 199 -4.62 -0.11 0.10
N SER A 200 -3.77 -0.60 -0.81
CA SER A 200 -2.36 -0.81 -0.50
C SER A 200 -1.68 0.50 -0.11
N TYR A 201 -0.83 0.47 0.92
CA TYR A 201 -0.05 1.64 1.30
C TYR A 201 0.74 2.23 0.12
N ASP A 202 1.30 1.38 -0.73
CA ASP A 202 2.02 1.82 -1.93
C ASP A 202 1.12 2.53 -2.97
N SER A 203 -0.19 2.61 -2.77
CA SER A 203 -1.11 3.40 -3.60
C SER A 203 -1.18 4.86 -3.18
N TYR A 204 -0.81 5.20 -1.95
CA TYR A 204 -0.72 6.58 -1.50
C TYR A 204 0.53 7.27 -2.08
N GLY A 205 0.45 8.55 -2.28
CA GLY A 205 1.52 9.36 -2.86
C GLY A 205 2.33 10.14 -1.83
N VAL A 206 3.27 10.93 -2.34
CA VAL A 206 4.15 11.78 -1.54
C VAL A 206 3.37 12.75 -0.67
N LEU A 207 2.43 13.50 -1.28
CA LEU A 207 1.67 14.56 -0.61
C LEU A 207 0.60 14.02 0.35
N ASP A 208 0.33 12.72 0.31
CA ASP A 208 -0.57 12.06 1.27
C ASP A 208 0.13 11.83 2.62
N THR A 209 1.46 11.75 2.63
CA THR A 209 2.26 11.63 3.86
C THR A 209 2.39 12.99 4.51
N THR A 210 1.83 13.17 5.70
CA THR A 210 1.76 14.47 6.39
C THR A 210 2.75 14.59 7.55
N ARG A 211 3.08 13.47 8.19
CA ARG A 211 4.04 13.39 9.30
C ARG A 211 4.87 12.12 9.18
N ILE A 212 6.11 12.17 9.64
CA ILE A 212 7.00 11.01 9.69
C ILE A 212 7.63 10.94 11.07
N PHE A 213 7.48 9.80 11.73
CA PHE A 213 8.11 9.50 13.01
C PHE A 213 9.07 8.33 12.85
N ILE A 214 10.20 8.39 13.54
CA ILE A 214 11.25 7.38 13.45
C ILE A 214 11.72 6.90 14.82
N ILE A 215 12.24 5.67 14.85
CA ILE A 215 13.00 5.09 15.96
C ILE A 215 14.31 4.59 15.36
N TYR A 216 15.44 5.10 15.86
CA TYR A 216 16.75 4.58 15.48
C TYR A 216 17.04 3.31 16.26
N GLU A 217 17.35 2.24 15.57
CA GLU A 217 17.78 0.96 16.15
C GLU A 217 18.62 0.21 15.11
N THR A 218 19.66 -0.47 15.55
CA THR A 218 20.55 -1.24 14.69
C THR A 218 20.38 -2.75 14.85
N ASP A 219 19.87 -3.20 15.99
CA ASP A 219 19.62 -4.61 16.28
C ASP A 219 18.32 -5.06 15.58
N LYS A 220 18.47 -5.95 14.60
CA LYS A 220 17.35 -6.48 13.82
C LYS A 220 16.28 -7.13 14.70
N ASN A 221 16.68 -7.90 15.71
CA ASN A 221 15.71 -8.59 16.57
C ASN A 221 14.89 -7.61 17.43
N LYS A 222 15.50 -6.50 17.83
CA LYS A 222 14.78 -5.43 18.52
C LYS A 222 13.86 -4.69 17.57
N ILE A 223 14.32 -4.40 16.36
CA ILE A 223 13.52 -3.77 15.30
C ILE A 223 12.24 -4.58 15.07
N ASP A 224 12.35 -5.89 14.83
CA ASP A 224 11.21 -6.78 14.57
C ASP A 224 10.21 -6.78 15.73
N LYS A 225 10.70 -6.89 16.98
CA LYS A 225 9.86 -6.86 18.18
C LYS A 225 9.16 -5.52 18.42
N ILE A 226 9.86 -4.41 18.14
CA ILE A 226 9.26 -3.08 18.29
C ILE A 226 8.19 -2.88 17.22
N GLU A 227 8.46 -3.25 15.96
CA GLU A 227 7.49 -3.14 14.87
C GLU A 227 6.20 -3.90 15.19
N GLU A 228 6.31 -5.16 15.60
CA GLU A 228 5.15 -5.99 15.98
C GLU A 228 4.32 -5.33 17.09
N ARG A 229 4.98 -4.82 18.13
CA ARG A 229 4.29 -4.16 19.26
C ARG A 229 3.66 -2.83 18.84
N LEU A 230 4.37 -2.04 18.05
CA LEU A 230 3.90 -0.73 17.58
C LEU A 230 2.69 -0.88 16.66
N VAL A 231 2.70 -1.87 15.76
CA VAL A 231 1.54 -2.18 14.92
C VAL A 231 0.34 -2.61 15.77
N LYS A 232 0.53 -3.41 16.83
CA LYS A 232 -0.55 -3.79 17.75
C LYS A 232 -1.08 -2.64 18.61
N GLU A 233 -0.30 -1.60 18.82
CA GLU A 233 -0.70 -0.42 19.63
C GLU A 233 -1.69 0.48 18.90
N ILE A 234 -1.58 0.58 17.59
CA ILE A 234 -2.48 1.41 16.78
C ILE A 234 -3.77 0.60 16.49
N PRO A 235 -4.97 1.16 16.73
CA PRO A 235 -6.22 0.51 16.37
C PRO A 235 -6.26 0.15 14.87
N LYS A 236 -6.80 -1.02 14.55
CA LYS A 236 -6.75 -1.61 13.20
C LYS A 236 -7.40 -0.72 12.13
N GLU A 237 -8.44 0.00 12.49
CA GLU A 237 -9.16 0.95 11.61
C GLU A 237 -8.29 2.11 11.13
N TYR A 238 -7.21 2.42 11.84
CA TYR A 238 -6.26 3.49 11.51
C TYR A 238 -5.00 2.98 10.82
N GLN A 239 -4.92 1.70 10.49
CA GLN A 239 -3.72 1.11 9.91
C GLN A 239 -3.83 0.89 8.40
N ALA A 240 -2.80 1.31 7.67
CA ALA A 240 -2.57 0.94 6.28
C ALA A 240 -1.64 -0.29 6.14
N ASN A 241 -1.21 -0.89 7.26
CA ASN A 241 -0.43 -2.12 7.26
C ASN A 241 -1.29 -3.29 6.81
N ARG A 242 -0.78 -4.09 5.86
CA ARG A 242 -1.45 -5.30 5.38
C ARG A 242 -1.21 -6.51 6.26
N ILE A 243 -0.08 -6.50 6.96
CA ILE A 243 0.44 -7.59 7.77
C ILE A 243 0.85 -6.97 9.10
N GLY A 244 0.57 -7.62 10.22
CA GLY A 244 1.10 -7.24 11.51
C GLY A 244 2.63 -7.29 11.47
N GLY A 245 3.27 -6.19 11.86
CA GLY A 245 4.70 -5.94 11.70
C GLY A 245 5.60 -7.12 12.07
N GLY A 246 6.59 -7.35 11.24
CA GLY A 246 7.61 -8.39 11.44
C GLY A 246 7.16 -9.84 11.22
N ILE A 247 5.87 -10.09 11.06
CA ILE A 247 5.30 -11.43 10.86
C ILE A 247 5.04 -11.64 9.38
N HIS A 248 5.64 -12.67 8.80
CA HIS A 248 5.21 -13.18 7.50
C HIS A 248 3.81 -13.79 7.64
N LEU A 249 2.94 -13.61 6.63
CA LEU A 249 1.62 -14.25 6.53
C LEU A 249 1.78 -15.76 6.31
N ASP A 250 2.30 -16.46 7.30
CA ASP A 250 2.46 -17.92 7.25
C ASP A 250 1.32 -18.64 7.98
N SER A 251 0.43 -17.90 8.66
CA SER A 251 -0.64 -18.49 9.43
C SER A 251 -2.03 -18.00 9.01
N LEU A 252 -3.00 -18.90 9.11
CA LEU A 252 -4.42 -18.60 8.92
C LEU A 252 -4.89 -17.50 9.89
N LYS A 253 -4.27 -17.39 11.07
CA LYS A 253 -4.56 -16.37 12.07
C LYS A 253 -4.26 -14.96 11.56
N ASP A 254 -3.12 -14.76 10.88
CA ASP A 254 -2.76 -13.46 10.31
C ASP A 254 -3.71 -13.06 9.19
N LEU A 255 -4.21 -14.04 8.43
CA LEU A 255 -5.23 -13.83 7.42
C LEU A 255 -6.56 -13.43 8.05
N LEU A 256 -6.96 -14.06 9.15
CA LEU A 256 -8.19 -13.73 9.88
C LEU A 256 -8.11 -12.34 10.51
N ASP A 257 -6.97 -11.94 11.06
CA ASP A 257 -6.78 -10.58 11.59
C ASP A 257 -6.90 -9.50 10.49
N VAL A 258 -6.46 -9.81 9.28
CA VAL A 258 -6.67 -8.93 8.11
C VAL A 258 -8.15 -8.88 7.72
N VAL A 259 -8.83 -10.03 7.72
CA VAL A 259 -10.27 -10.14 7.42
C VAL A 259 -11.10 -9.35 8.44
N ASP A 260 -10.76 -9.42 9.72
CA ASP A 260 -11.44 -8.64 10.77
C ASP A 260 -11.31 -7.13 10.56
N THR A 261 -10.12 -6.67 10.18
CA THR A 261 -9.91 -5.27 9.83
C THR A 261 -10.77 -4.84 8.64
N MET A 262 -10.98 -5.73 7.67
CA MET A 262 -11.85 -5.48 6.53
C MET A 262 -13.33 -5.51 6.91
N ASN A 263 -13.73 -6.42 7.80
CA ASN A 263 -15.11 -6.52 8.29
C ASN A 263 -15.54 -5.25 9.03
N LEU A 264 -14.64 -4.63 9.81
CA LEU A 264 -14.91 -3.34 10.45
C LEU A 264 -15.25 -2.23 9.44
N ARG A 265 -14.81 -2.35 8.19
CA ARG A 265 -15.10 -1.41 7.11
C ARG A 265 -16.48 -1.59 6.47
N ASN A 266 -17.12 -2.72 6.73
CA ASN A 266 -18.42 -3.08 6.17
C ASN A 266 -19.57 -3.03 7.20
N LEU A 267 -19.28 -2.78 8.48
CA LEU A 267 -20.23 -2.91 9.59
C LEU A 267 -21.34 -1.85 9.65
N GLU A 268 -21.58 -1.10 8.58
CA GLU A 268 -22.67 -0.14 8.56
C GLU A 268 -23.34 -0.10 7.17
N ASN A 269 -24.05 -1.15 6.87
CA ASN A 269 -25.14 -1.15 5.90
C ASN A 269 -26.46 -1.34 6.61
#